data_814cc0e7932a75d85f0a33bb9aed7ff7
#
_entry.id   814cc0e7932a75d85f0a33bb9aed7ff7
#
_cell.length_a   1.000
_cell.length_b   1.000
_cell.length_c   1.000
_cell.angle_alpha   90.00
_cell.angle_beta   90.00
_cell.angle_gamma   90.00
#
_symmetry.space_group_name_H-M   'P 1'
#
loop_
_entity.id
_entity.type
_entity.pdbx_description
1 polymer ?
#
loop_
_entity_poly.entity_id
_entity_poly.type
_entity_poly.pdbx_seq_one_letter_code
_entity_poly.pdbx_strand_id
1 'polypeptide(L)'
;GMDQAEQDRRIAKAAEALNLTDYLDRRPGQLSGGQRQRVAIGRAIVREPAAFLFDEPLSNLDAALRVGMRMEISELHAKLQTTMVYVTHDQVEAMTMADKIVVLRAGHIEQVGSPLELYHSPRNTFVASFIGSPKMNLLTGDIARSHDATTIGIRPEHLDVVESEGTFVGRVGVSEHLGSDTFFHVHIPQMEEPMTVRAGGEVGLRHGDTIHLHPQADKIHRFDDRGLRVA
;
A
#
# COMPACT_ATOMS: atom_id res chain seq x y z
N GLY A 1 -34.75 -13.70 22.89
CA GLY A 1 -34.42 -13.34 21.51
C GLY A 1 -34.84 -11.92 21.27
N MET A 2 -34.24 -11.26 20.26
CA MET A 2 -34.59 -9.90 19.82
C MET A 2 -36.00 -9.95 19.21
N ASP A 3 -36.84 -8.92 19.45
CA ASP A 3 -38.15 -8.84 18.84
C ASP A 3 -38.08 -8.54 17.33
N GLN A 4 -39.13 -8.76 16.60
CA GLN A 4 -39.18 -8.61 15.14
C GLN A 4 -38.96 -7.16 14.73
N ALA A 5 -39.53 -6.19 15.45
CA ALA A 5 -39.43 -4.78 15.13
C ALA A 5 -37.99 -4.26 15.23
N GLU A 6 -37.26 -4.70 16.25
CA GLU A 6 -35.84 -4.36 16.41
C GLU A 6 -34.96 -5.06 15.35
N GLN A 7 -35.29 -6.31 14.95
CA GLN A 7 -34.58 -6.97 13.83
C GLN A 7 -34.78 -6.18 12.54
N ASP A 8 -36.02 -5.82 12.21
CA ASP A 8 -36.35 -5.09 10.98
C ASP A 8 -35.68 -3.71 10.97
N ARG A 9 -35.63 -3.00 12.10
CA ARG A 9 -34.92 -1.71 12.24
C ARG A 9 -33.43 -1.85 11.96
N ARG A 10 -32.76 -2.87 12.49
CA ARG A 10 -31.32 -3.10 12.28
C ARG A 10 -31.00 -3.52 10.86
N ILE A 11 -31.86 -4.35 10.25
CA ILE A 11 -31.73 -4.73 8.84
C ILE A 11 -31.88 -3.51 7.94
N ALA A 12 -32.89 -2.68 8.16
CA ALA A 12 -33.12 -1.47 7.38
C ALA A 12 -31.92 -0.52 7.47
N LYS A 13 -31.40 -0.28 8.69
CA LYS A 13 -30.22 0.59 8.91
C LYS A 13 -28.97 0.04 8.19
N ALA A 14 -28.73 -1.25 8.26
CA ALA A 14 -27.57 -1.86 7.58
C ALA A 14 -27.74 -1.86 6.05
N ALA A 15 -28.96 -2.12 5.56
CA ALA A 15 -29.26 -2.09 4.12
C ALA A 15 -29.09 -0.69 3.53
N GLU A 16 -29.54 0.34 4.23
CA GLU A 16 -29.36 1.74 3.83
C GLU A 16 -27.87 2.12 3.81
N ALA A 17 -27.12 1.79 4.86
CA ALA A 17 -25.69 2.10 4.98
C ALA A 17 -24.84 1.47 3.86
N LEU A 18 -25.29 0.34 3.30
CA LEU A 18 -24.59 -0.45 2.29
C LEU A 18 -25.23 -0.39 0.90
N ASN A 19 -26.25 0.46 0.68
CA ASN A 19 -27.02 0.53 -0.56
C ASN A 19 -27.56 -0.84 -1.00
N LEU A 20 -28.14 -1.59 -0.08
CA LEU A 20 -28.70 -2.93 -0.31
C LEU A 20 -30.23 -2.99 -0.26
N THR A 21 -30.92 -1.88 -0.02
CA THR A 21 -32.38 -1.83 0.17
C THR A 21 -33.12 -2.51 -0.99
N ASP A 22 -32.74 -2.22 -2.24
CA ASP A 22 -33.38 -2.78 -3.46
C ASP A 22 -33.02 -4.25 -3.72
N TYR A 23 -32.14 -4.84 -2.89
CA TYR A 23 -31.61 -6.19 -3.08
C TYR A 23 -32.00 -7.17 -1.97
N LEU A 24 -32.77 -6.72 -0.96
CA LEU A 24 -33.09 -7.53 0.21
C LEU A 24 -33.84 -8.84 -0.13
N ASP A 25 -34.68 -8.80 -1.17
CA ASP A 25 -35.46 -9.95 -1.63
C ASP A 25 -34.69 -10.88 -2.59
N ARG A 26 -33.47 -10.54 -2.97
CA ARG A 26 -32.68 -11.31 -3.92
C ARG A 26 -31.93 -12.46 -3.22
N ARG A 27 -31.86 -13.58 -3.92
CA ARG A 27 -31.02 -14.72 -3.49
C ARG A 27 -29.55 -14.42 -3.82
N PRO A 28 -28.58 -14.99 -3.06
CA PRO A 28 -27.14 -14.74 -3.28
C PRO A 28 -26.66 -14.97 -4.71
N GLY A 29 -27.21 -15.95 -5.43
CA GLY A 29 -26.87 -16.22 -6.84
C GLY A 29 -27.33 -15.13 -7.84
N GLN A 30 -28.22 -14.22 -7.41
CA GLN A 30 -28.74 -13.09 -8.22
C GLN A 30 -27.99 -11.80 -7.93
N LEU A 31 -26.95 -11.85 -7.10
CA LEU A 31 -26.13 -10.71 -6.69
C LEU A 31 -24.79 -10.73 -7.38
N SER A 32 -24.28 -9.55 -7.71
CA SER A 32 -22.89 -9.37 -8.17
C SER A 32 -21.87 -9.71 -7.07
N GLY A 33 -20.58 -9.83 -7.41
CA GLY A 33 -19.52 -10.05 -6.43
C GLY A 33 -19.50 -9.01 -5.31
N GLY A 34 -19.54 -7.72 -5.67
CA GLY A 34 -19.59 -6.62 -4.70
C GLY A 34 -20.86 -6.59 -3.87
N GLN A 35 -22.03 -6.89 -4.47
CA GLN A 35 -23.28 -6.99 -3.71
C GLN A 35 -23.24 -8.14 -2.69
N ARG A 36 -22.67 -9.29 -3.04
CA ARG A 36 -22.45 -10.38 -2.09
C ARG A 36 -21.53 -9.98 -0.94
N GLN A 37 -20.47 -9.24 -1.26
CA GLN A 37 -19.54 -8.71 -0.25
C GLN A 37 -20.24 -7.75 0.71
N ARG A 38 -21.02 -6.80 0.18
CA ARG A 38 -21.85 -5.89 1.02
C ARG A 38 -22.83 -6.65 1.91
N VAL A 39 -23.47 -7.70 1.41
CA VAL A 39 -24.34 -8.55 2.23
C VAL A 39 -23.56 -9.22 3.35
N ALA A 40 -22.34 -9.72 3.09
CA ALA A 40 -21.50 -10.31 4.14
C ALA A 40 -21.14 -9.28 5.23
N ILE A 41 -20.78 -8.06 4.84
CA ILE A 41 -20.53 -6.94 5.76
C ILE A 41 -21.82 -6.57 6.53
N GLY A 42 -22.96 -6.47 5.85
CA GLY A 42 -24.26 -6.17 6.46
C GLY A 42 -24.66 -7.17 7.54
N ARG A 43 -24.41 -8.45 7.32
CA ARG A 43 -24.65 -9.50 8.32
C ARG A 43 -23.81 -9.31 9.60
N ALA A 44 -22.63 -8.70 9.51
CA ALA A 44 -21.84 -8.33 10.67
C ALA A 44 -22.40 -7.08 11.35
N ILE A 45 -22.79 -6.06 10.58
CA ILE A 45 -23.30 -4.77 11.09
C ILE A 45 -24.58 -4.95 11.91
N VAL A 46 -25.53 -5.76 11.45
CA VAL A 46 -26.82 -5.97 12.17
C VAL A 46 -26.64 -6.52 13.58
N ARG A 47 -25.46 -7.07 13.89
CA ARG A 47 -25.12 -7.57 15.23
C ARG A 47 -24.65 -6.48 16.18
N GLU A 48 -24.37 -5.29 15.66
CA GLU A 48 -23.78 -4.15 16.40
C GLU A 48 -22.59 -4.59 17.28
N PRO A 49 -21.52 -5.16 16.67
CA PRO A 49 -20.39 -5.67 17.42
C PRO A 49 -19.53 -4.53 17.99
N ALA A 50 -18.79 -4.81 19.07
CA ALA A 50 -17.81 -3.87 19.63
C ALA A 50 -16.60 -3.66 18.71
N ALA A 51 -16.28 -4.62 17.84
CA ALA A 51 -15.24 -4.51 16.81
C ALA A 51 -15.55 -5.39 15.61
N PHE A 52 -15.15 -4.98 14.42
CA PHE A 52 -15.20 -5.77 13.20
C PHE A 52 -13.84 -6.41 12.93
N LEU A 53 -13.86 -7.66 12.46
CA LEU A 53 -12.67 -8.39 12.02
C LEU A 53 -12.85 -8.75 10.54
N PHE A 54 -11.96 -8.19 9.71
CA PHE A 54 -11.91 -8.45 8.27
C PHE A 54 -10.64 -9.25 7.96
N ASP A 55 -10.79 -10.44 7.41
CA ASP A 55 -9.68 -11.28 7.01
C ASP A 55 -9.63 -11.33 5.48
N GLU A 56 -8.73 -10.56 4.88
CA GLU A 56 -8.52 -10.38 3.44
C GLU A 56 -9.83 -10.20 2.63
N PRO A 57 -10.71 -9.27 3.00
CA PRO A 57 -12.07 -9.23 2.46
C PRO A 57 -12.13 -8.88 0.97
N LEU A 58 -11.09 -8.30 0.39
CA LEU A 58 -11.07 -7.85 -1.00
C LEU A 58 -10.19 -8.71 -1.92
N SER A 59 -9.53 -9.76 -1.40
CA SER A 59 -8.58 -10.60 -2.13
C SER A 59 -9.17 -11.27 -3.39
N ASN A 60 -10.46 -11.61 -3.37
CA ASN A 60 -11.15 -12.32 -4.46
C ASN A 60 -11.88 -11.39 -5.44
N LEU A 61 -11.64 -10.08 -5.38
CA LEU A 61 -12.28 -9.08 -6.26
C LEU A 61 -11.33 -8.65 -7.39
N ASP A 62 -11.91 -8.31 -8.54
CA ASP A 62 -11.16 -7.65 -9.61
C ASP A 62 -10.69 -6.24 -9.21
N ALA A 63 -9.72 -5.68 -9.93
CA ALA A 63 -9.08 -4.43 -9.57
C ALA A 63 -10.05 -3.24 -9.48
N ALA A 64 -10.99 -3.11 -10.43
CA ALA A 64 -11.94 -2.00 -10.44
C ALA A 64 -12.92 -2.08 -9.26
N LEU A 65 -13.44 -3.29 -8.99
CA LEU A 65 -14.34 -3.53 -7.88
C LEU A 65 -13.64 -3.34 -6.53
N ARG A 66 -12.36 -3.72 -6.44
CA ARG A 66 -11.54 -3.52 -5.23
C ARG A 66 -11.40 -2.03 -4.86
N VAL A 67 -11.17 -1.16 -5.85
CA VAL A 67 -11.11 0.29 -5.63
C VAL A 67 -12.43 0.81 -5.03
N GLY A 68 -13.57 0.46 -5.64
CA GLY A 68 -14.88 0.84 -5.14
C GLY A 68 -15.15 0.35 -3.72
N MET A 69 -14.84 -0.92 -3.44
CA MET A 69 -15.05 -1.52 -2.12
C MET A 69 -14.17 -0.92 -1.02
N ARG A 70 -12.93 -0.51 -1.33
CA ARG A 70 -12.09 0.23 -0.37
C ARG A 70 -12.75 1.54 0.04
N MET A 71 -13.26 2.31 -0.90
CA MET A 71 -13.97 3.56 -0.61
C MET A 71 -15.20 3.30 0.27
N GLU A 72 -16.00 2.29 -0.06
CA GLU A 72 -17.19 1.93 0.71
C GLU A 72 -16.87 1.52 2.15
N ILE A 73 -15.81 0.70 2.36
CA ILE A 73 -15.39 0.29 3.70
C ILE A 73 -14.87 1.50 4.49
N SER A 74 -14.11 2.40 3.85
CA SER A 74 -13.63 3.63 4.50
C SER A 74 -14.78 4.55 4.91
N GLU A 75 -15.77 4.75 4.04
CA GLU A 75 -16.98 5.51 4.36
C GLU A 75 -17.78 4.86 5.50
N LEU A 76 -17.89 3.52 5.47
CA LEU A 76 -18.56 2.75 6.49
C LEU A 76 -17.86 2.92 7.85
N HIS A 77 -16.53 2.85 7.87
CA HIS A 77 -15.73 3.10 9.08
C HIS A 77 -16.00 4.49 9.64
N ALA A 78 -15.98 5.52 8.80
CA ALA A 78 -16.27 6.89 9.18
C ALA A 78 -17.68 7.07 9.76
N LYS A 79 -18.69 6.36 9.21
CA LYS A 79 -20.07 6.40 9.68
C LYS A 79 -20.29 5.65 10.98
N LEU A 80 -19.70 4.47 11.13
CA LEU A 80 -19.92 3.61 12.29
C LEU A 80 -19.05 3.98 13.49
N GLN A 81 -17.88 4.56 13.26
CA GLN A 81 -16.88 4.91 14.29
C GLN A 81 -16.55 3.74 15.23
N THR A 82 -16.62 2.52 14.70
CA THR A 82 -16.37 1.29 15.45
C THR A 82 -14.99 0.77 15.09
N THR A 83 -14.27 0.21 16.04
CA THR A 83 -12.96 -0.40 15.80
C THR A 83 -13.04 -1.48 14.72
N MET A 84 -12.20 -1.38 13.70
CA MET A 84 -12.05 -2.36 12.64
C MET A 84 -10.63 -2.91 12.63
N VAL A 85 -10.49 -4.22 12.74
CA VAL A 85 -9.22 -4.93 12.51
C VAL A 85 -9.29 -5.51 11.11
N TYR A 86 -8.37 -5.10 10.26
CA TYR A 86 -8.36 -5.44 8.84
C TYR A 86 -7.04 -6.13 8.48
N VAL A 87 -7.11 -7.39 8.06
CA VAL A 87 -5.96 -8.15 7.59
C VAL A 87 -5.89 -8.07 6.08
N THR A 88 -4.74 -7.69 5.57
CA THR A 88 -4.47 -7.61 4.12
C THR A 88 -2.99 -7.86 3.82
N HIS A 89 -2.71 -8.34 2.64
CA HIS A 89 -1.37 -8.35 2.04
C HIS A 89 -1.20 -7.25 0.96
N ASP A 90 -2.26 -6.48 0.68
CA ASP A 90 -2.24 -5.36 -0.26
C ASP A 90 -1.82 -4.08 0.46
N GLN A 91 -0.67 -3.53 0.06
CA GLN A 91 -0.13 -2.30 0.64
C GLN A 91 -1.04 -1.09 0.41
N VAL A 92 -1.71 -1.03 -0.74
CA VAL A 92 -2.59 0.09 -1.06
C VAL A 92 -3.78 0.11 -0.13
N GLU A 93 -4.35 -1.07 0.20
CA GLU A 93 -5.41 -1.19 1.21
C GLU A 93 -4.92 -0.69 2.57
N ALA A 94 -3.78 -1.21 3.05
CA ALA A 94 -3.22 -0.79 4.33
C ALA A 94 -2.94 0.71 4.39
N MET A 95 -2.30 1.27 3.36
CA MET A 95 -1.89 2.68 3.33
C MET A 95 -3.06 3.66 3.19
N THR A 96 -4.18 3.24 2.56
CA THR A 96 -5.31 4.14 2.27
C THR A 96 -6.46 4.05 3.27
N MET A 97 -6.61 2.92 3.97
CA MET A 97 -7.77 2.68 4.82
C MET A 97 -7.46 2.71 6.32
N ALA A 98 -6.21 2.46 6.72
CA ALA A 98 -5.87 2.29 8.12
C ALA A 98 -5.49 3.61 8.80
N ASP A 99 -5.97 3.82 10.03
CA ASP A 99 -5.42 4.84 10.95
C ASP A 99 -4.08 4.37 11.53
N LYS A 100 -3.94 3.06 11.73
CA LYS A 100 -2.74 2.42 12.27
C LYS A 100 -2.47 1.09 11.58
N ILE A 101 -1.24 0.92 11.12
CA ILE A 101 -0.76 -0.31 10.51
C ILE A 101 0.12 -1.08 11.51
N VAL A 102 -0.07 -2.39 11.55
CA VAL A 102 0.83 -3.33 12.24
C VAL A 102 1.50 -4.20 11.19
N VAL A 103 2.81 -4.04 11.01
CA VAL A 103 3.60 -4.88 10.11
C VAL A 103 4.08 -6.12 10.86
N LEU A 104 3.75 -7.29 10.35
CA LEU A 104 4.09 -8.59 10.92
C LEU A 104 5.06 -9.35 10.02
N ARG A 105 6.06 -10.02 10.64
CA ARG A 105 6.97 -10.93 9.96
C ARG A 105 7.23 -12.14 10.84
N ALA A 106 6.99 -13.34 10.31
CA ALA A 106 7.22 -14.59 11.03
C ALA A 106 6.64 -14.62 12.46
N GLY A 107 5.44 -14.06 12.65
CA GLY A 107 4.75 -14.00 13.95
C GLY A 107 5.23 -12.89 14.90
N HIS A 108 6.19 -12.06 14.48
CA HIS A 108 6.69 -10.93 15.28
C HIS A 108 6.23 -9.61 14.70
N ILE A 109 5.98 -8.63 15.58
CA ILE A 109 5.66 -7.25 15.17
C ILE A 109 6.97 -6.53 14.83
N GLU A 110 7.10 -6.11 13.58
CA GLU A 110 8.24 -5.33 13.09
C GLU A 110 8.08 -3.84 13.40
N GLN A 111 6.90 -3.29 13.11
CA GLN A 111 6.58 -1.89 13.40
C GLN A 111 5.08 -1.69 13.52
N VAL A 112 4.70 -0.71 14.35
CA VAL A 112 3.32 -0.22 14.49
C VAL A 112 3.36 1.30 14.36
N GLY A 113 2.46 1.88 13.56
CA GLY A 113 2.37 3.34 13.38
C GLY A 113 1.31 3.74 12.36
N SER A 114 1.17 5.02 12.11
CA SER A 114 0.34 5.53 11.02
C SER A 114 0.95 5.16 9.65
N PRO A 115 0.16 5.11 8.57
CA PRO A 115 0.67 4.83 7.23
C PRO A 115 1.88 5.70 6.85
N LEU A 116 1.78 7.01 7.03
CA LEU A 116 2.85 7.96 6.69
C LEU A 116 4.08 7.80 7.60
N GLU A 117 3.90 7.44 8.86
CA GLU A 117 5.02 7.16 9.77
C GLU A 117 5.83 5.96 9.31
N LEU A 118 5.16 4.85 8.93
CA LEU A 118 5.84 3.67 8.39
C LEU A 118 6.55 3.97 7.06
N TYR A 119 5.96 4.81 6.24
CA TYR A 119 6.52 5.21 4.95
C TYR A 119 7.76 6.10 5.09
N HIS A 120 7.69 7.14 5.92
CA HIS A 120 8.77 8.11 6.10
C HIS A 120 9.81 7.67 7.12
N SER A 121 9.44 6.80 8.06
CA SER A 121 10.30 6.38 9.15
C SER A 121 10.25 4.86 9.38
N PRO A 122 10.57 4.07 8.35
CA PRO A 122 10.63 2.62 8.51
C PRO A 122 11.69 2.25 9.52
N ARG A 123 11.35 1.38 10.48
CA ARG A 123 12.25 0.95 11.56
C ARG A 123 13.42 0.10 11.05
N ASN A 124 13.20 -0.65 9.98
CA ASN A 124 14.20 -1.54 9.41
C ASN A 124 14.00 -1.73 7.89
N THR A 125 14.95 -2.40 7.26
CA THR A 125 14.95 -2.69 5.82
C THR A 125 13.75 -3.51 5.37
N PHE A 126 13.21 -4.38 6.24
CA PHE A 126 12.00 -5.16 5.92
C PHE A 126 10.78 -4.24 5.77
N VAL A 127 10.53 -3.37 6.76
CA VAL A 127 9.42 -2.40 6.69
C VAL A 127 9.62 -1.44 5.51
N ALA A 128 10.85 -0.98 5.28
CA ALA A 128 11.21 -0.08 4.18
C ALA A 128 10.88 -0.67 2.80
N SER A 129 11.16 -1.97 2.61
CA SER A 129 10.88 -2.68 1.36
C SER A 129 9.43 -3.14 1.25
N PHE A 130 8.75 -3.34 2.39
CA PHE A 130 7.37 -3.82 2.42
C PHE A 130 6.34 -2.68 2.25
N ILE A 131 6.63 -1.49 2.78
CA ILE A 131 5.72 -0.33 2.73
C ILE A 131 6.12 0.60 1.58
N GLY A 132 5.20 0.81 0.65
CA GLY A 132 5.36 1.67 -0.53
C GLY A 132 5.39 0.89 -1.84
N SER A 133 4.69 1.43 -2.84
CA SER A 133 4.63 0.86 -4.19
C SER A 133 5.00 1.94 -5.21
N PRO A 134 6.09 1.73 -5.96
CA PRO A 134 7.06 0.63 -5.88
C PRO A 134 7.86 0.56 -4.56
N LYS A 135 8.52 -0.60 -4.33
CA LYS A 135 9.36 -0.80 -3.14
C LYS A 135 10.55 0.17 -3.11
N MET A 136 11.06 0.46 -1.91
CA MET A 136 12.29 1.24 -1.71
C MET A 136 13.49 0.52 -2.36
N ASN A 137 14.34 1.25 -3.07
CA ASN A 137 15.63 0.76 -3.52
C ASN A 137 16.57 0.62 -2.31
N LEU A 138 17.08 -0.57 -2.06
CA LEU A 138 18.06 -0.84 -0.99
C LEU A 138 19.42 -1.06 -1.63
N LEU A 139 20.41 -0.24 -1.26
CA LEU A 139 21.75 -0.26 -1.80
C LEU A 139 22.76 -0.57 -0.70
N THR A 140 23.74 -1.42 -1.02
CA THR A 140 24.82 -1.82 -0.13
C THR A 140 26.19 -1.49 -0.74
N GLY A 141 27.28 -1.88 -0.11
CA GLY A 141 28.64 -1.71 -0.64
C GLY A 141 29.18 -0.30 -0.44
N ASP A 142 30.00 0.20 -1.39
CA ASP A 142 30.71 1.47 -1.24
C ASP A 142 29.79 2.66 -1.12
N ILE A 143 28.67 2.64 -1.85
CA ILE A 143 27.68 3.72 -1.77
C ILE A 143 27.05 3.83 -0.37
N ALA A 144 26.76 2.70 0.28
CA ALA A 144 26.23 2.74 1.63
C ALA A 144 27.30 3.21 2.63
N ARG A 145 28.54 2.72 2.46
CA ARG A 145 29.67 3.15 3.29
C ARG A 145 29.96 4.66 3.22
N SER A 146 29.77 5.28 2.06
CA SER A 146 29.94 6.75 1.91
C SER A 146 28.88 7.54 2.68
N HIS A 147 27.81 6.88 3.14
CA HIS A 147 26.76 7.46 3.97
C HIS A 147 26.79 6.95 5.42
N ASP A 148 27.93 6.37 5.87
CA ASP A 148 28.10 5.80 7.22
C ASP A 148 27.02 4.76 7.54
N ALA A 149 26.69 3.89 6.57
CA ALA A 149 25.66 2.87 6.69
C ALA A 149 26.11 1.53 6.06
N THR A 150 25.48 0.43 6.48
CA THR A 150 25.63 -0.88 5.81
C THR A 150 24.70 -0.98 4.61
N THR A 151 23.50 -0.39 4.74
CA THR A 151 22.52 -0.28 3.66
C THR A 151 21.94 1.11 3.66
N ILE A 152 21.79 1.70 2.48
CA ILE A 152 20.94 2.90 2.29
C ILE A 152 19.69 2.53 1.54
N GLY A 153 18.62 3.25 1.85
CA GLY A 153 17.32 3.12 1.18
C GLY A 153 16.92 4.41 0.50
N ILE A 154 16.51 4.33 -0.77
CA ILE A 154 16.05 5.49 -1.54
C ILE A 154 14.73 5.13 -2.20
N ARG A 155 13.68 5.92 -1.95
CA ARG A 155 12.41 5.74 -2.62
C ARG A 155 12.50 6.08 -4.10
N PRO A 156 11.77 5.41 -5.00
CA PRO A 156 11.80 5.69 -6.44
C PRO A 156 11.53 7.15 -6.81
N GLU A 157 10.65 7.83 -6.07
CA GLU A 157 10.30 9.23 -6.26
C GLU A 157 11.32 10.23 -5.69
N HIS A 158 12.33 9.75 -4.95
CA HIS A 158 13.41 10.56 -4.41
C HIS A 158 14.72 10.43 -5.20
N LEU A 159 14.60 9.92 -6.43
CA LEU A 159 15.67 9.85 -7.42
C LEU A 159 15.33 10.80 -8.57
N ASP A 160 16.05 11.90 -8.63
CA ASP A 160 15.88 12.88 -9.70
C ASP A 160 16.64 12.42 -10.95
N VAL A 161 15.97 12.48 -12.11
CA VAL A 161 16.61 12.29 -13.41
C VAL A 161 17.28 13.59 -13.79
N VAL A 162 18.60 13.55 -14.00
CA VAL A 162 19.42 14.73 -14.34
C VAL A 162 20.08 14.56 -15.71
N GLU A 163 20.43 15.65 -16.38
CA GLU A 163 21.02 15.61 -17.73
C GLU A 163 22.43 15.02 -17.73
N SER A 164 23.22 15.29 -16.69
CA SER A 164 24.60 14.84 -16.54
C SER A 164 25.01 14.85 -15.07
N GLU A 165 26.18 14.28 -14.76
CA GLU A 165 26.82 14.32 -13.42
C GLU A 165 25.95 13.72 -12.30
N GLY A 166 25.13 12.72 -12.62
CA GLY A 166 24.36 11.99 -11.62
C GLY A 166 25.24 11.14 -10.70
N THR A 167 24.83 10.99 -9.46
CA THR A 167 25.48 10.07 -8.49
C THR A 167 25.46 8.63 -9.00
N PHE A 168 24.38 8.23 -9.69
CA PHE A 168 24.25 6.94 -10.34
C PHE A 168 24.14 7.16 -11.84
N VAL A 169 24.89 6.34 -12.59
CA VAL A 169 24.80 6.29 -14.05
C VAL A 169 24.46 4.87 -14.44
N GLY A 170 23.40 4.70 -15.20
CA GLY A 170 22.93 3.38 -15.59
C GLY A 170 22.29 3.37 -16.97
N ARG A 171 21.78 2.20 -17.33
CA ARG A 171 21.03 2.01 -18.58
C ARG A 171 19.59 1.65 -18.27
N VAL A 172 18.68 2.31 -18.97
CA VAL A 172 17.27 2.03 -18.90
C VAL A 172 17.01 0.61 -19.41
N GLY A 173 16.44 -0.22 -18.57
CA GLY A 173 15.93 -1.56 -18.92
C GLY A 173 14.48 -1.46 -19.38
N VAL A 174 13.55 -1.79 -18.47
CA VAL A 174 12.10 -1.69 -18.72
C VAL A 174 11.60 -0.30 -18.32
N SER A 175 10.68 0.25 -19.12
CA SER A 175 9.94 1.47 -18.80
C SER A 175 8.45 1.15 -18.73
N GLU A 176 7.81 1.53 -17.64
CA GLU A 176 6.38 1.36 -17.41
C GLU A 176 5.70 2.73 -17.45
N HIS A 177 4.93 3.00 -18.49
CA HIS A 177 4.22 4.27 -18.67
C HIS A 177 2.79 4.12 -18.17
N LEU A 178 2.47 4.80 -17.07
CA LEU A 178 1.12 4.78 -16.47
C LEU A 178 0.32 6.07 -16.72
N GLY A 179 0.79 6.89 -17.65
CA GLY A 179 0.16 8.16 -18.00
C GLY A 179 0.64 9.32 -17.13
N SER A 180 0.24 9.38 -15.85
CA SER A 180 0.72 10.41 -14.92
C SER A 180 2.15 10.22 -14.47
N ASP A 181 2.63 8.97 -14.47
CA ASP A 181 3.95 8.57 -13.98
C ASP A 181 4.60 7.60 -14.95
N THR A 182 5.91 7.67 -15.04
CA THR A 182 6.74 6.67 -15.72
C THR A 182 7.71 6.06 -14.70
N PHE A 183 7.74 4.72 -14.63
CA PHE A 183 8.74 3.99 -13.84
C PHE A 183 9.80 3.43 -14.76
N PHE A 184 11.06 3.71 -14.42
CA PHE A 184 12.22 3.14 -15.09
C PHE A 184 12.88 2.10 -14.19
N HIS A 185 13.17 0.92 -14.74
CA HIS A 185 14.03 -0.07 -14.11
C HIS A 185 15.42 0.08 -14.71
N VAL A 186 16.34 0.65 -13.93
CA VAL A 186 17.65 1.09 -14.37
C VAL A 186 18.72 0.11 -13.92
N HIS A 187 19.48 -0.44 -14.85
CA HIS A 187 20.64 -1.28 -14.57
C HIS A 187 21.86 -0.40 -14.25
N ILE A 188 22.29 -0.43 -13.00
CA ILE A 188 23.50 0.24 -12.51
C ILE A 188 24.60 -0.83 -12.45
N PRO A 189 25.81 -0.61 -13.00
CA PRO A 189 26.87 -1.64 -13.08
C PRO A 189 27.30 -2.25 -11.76
N GLN A 190 27.12 -1.55 -10.65
CA GLN A 190 27.52 -1.99 -9.30
C GLN A 190 26.38 -2.64 -8.51
N MET A 191 25.19 -2.83 -9.12
CA MET A 191 24.02 -3.36 -8.46
C MET A 191 23.55 -4.66 -9.10
N GLU A 192 23.16 -5.63 -8.26
CA GLU A 192 22.59 -6.90 -8.75
C GLU A 192 21.14 -6.73 -9.23
N GLU A 193 20.33 -5.96 -8.49
CA GLU A 193 18.94 -5.67 -8.86
C GLU A 193 18.84 -4.31 -9.57
N PRO A 194 17.95 -4.17 -10.56
CA PRO A 194 17.67 -2.88 -11.18
C PRO A 194 17.13 -1.88 -10.17
N MET A 195 17.63 -0.64 -10.24
CA MET A 195 17.10 0.48 -9.48
C MET A 195 15.78 0.95 -10.09
N THR A 196 14.73 1.05 -9.29
CA THR A 196 13.45 1.60 -9.74
C THR A 196 13.45 3.13 -9.52
N VAL A 197 13.10 3.86 -10.56
CA VAL A 197 13.02 5.33 -10.57
C VAL A 197 11.63 5.75 -11.00
N ARG A 198 11.02 6.70 -10.30
CA ARG A 198 9.75 7.33 -10.71
C ARG A 198 10.05 8.71 -11.30
N ALA A 199 9.63 8.92 -12.52
CA ALA A 199 9.64 10.23 -13.16
C ALA A 199 8.22 10.71 -13.43
N GLY A 200 7.95 12.01 -13.21
CA GLY A 200 6.66 12.61 -13.52
C GLY A 200 6.49 12.81 -15.03
N GLY A 201 5.31 12.49 -15.56
CA GLY A 201 4.96 12.72 -16.96
C GLY A 201 5.66 11.81 -17.97
N GLU A 202 5.69 12.28 -19.22
CA GLU A 202 6.36 11.57 -20.32
C GLU A 202 7.83 11.93 -20.37
N VAL A 203 8.68 11.04 -19.88
CA VAL A 203 10.14 11.13 -20.06
C VAL A 203 10.50 10.25 -21.26
N GLY A 204 11.07 10.85 -22.30
CA GLY A 204 11.32 10.23 -23.60
C GLY A 204 12.48 9.20 -23.64
N LEU A 205 12.89 8.63 -22.49
CA LEU A 205 13.95 7.63 -22.41
C LEU A 205 13.45 6.25 -22.85
N ARG A 206 14.29 5.57 -23.64
CA ARG A 206 14.01 4.25 -24.20
C ARG A 206 14.94 3.20 -23.60
N HIS A 207 14.57 1.93 -23.82
CA HIS A 207 15.45 0.82 -23.47
C HIS A 207 16.86 0.98 -24.03
N GLY A 208 17.88 0.85 -23.20
CA GLY A 208 19.28 0.98 -23.54
C GLY A 208 19.84 2.40 -23.42
N ASP A 209 19.00 3.42 -23.27
CA ASP A 209 19.46 4.80 -23.10
C ASP A 209 20.22 4.95 -21.77
N THR A 210 21.20 5.84 -21.78
CA THR A 210 21.91 6.19 -20.55
C THR A 210 21.05 7.16 -19.73
N ILE A 211 20.95 6.89 -18.44
CA ILE A 211 20.24 7.74 -17.49
C ILE A 211 21.18 8.13 -16.35
N HIS A 212 21.12 9.39 -15.96
CA HIS A 212 21.84 9.95 -14.83
C HIS A 212 20.85 10.24 -13.71
N LEU A 213 21.14 9.75 -12.50
CA LEU A 213 20.24 9.85 -11.35
C LEU A 213 20.95 10.51 -10.18
N HIS A 214 20.25 11.39 -9.49
CA HIS A 214 20.73 12.03 -8.28
C HIS A 214 19.75 11.82 -7.14
N PRO A 215 20.18 11.23 -5.99
CA PRO A 215 19.31 11.05 -4.85
C PRO A 215 19.10 12.37 -4.11
N GLN A 216 17.86 12.63 -3.67
CA GLN A 216 17.59 13.75 -2.76
C GLN A 216 18.23 13.45 -1.39
N ALA A 217 19.22 14.26 -1.02
CA ALA A 217 20.11 13.98 0.12
C ALA A 217 19.36 13.83 1.47
N ASP A 218 18.31 14.61 1.67
CA ASP A 218 17.46 14.58 2.88
C ASP A 218 16.47 13.41 2.91
N LYS A 219 16.39 12.61 1.84
CA LYS A 219 15.48 11.47 1.66
C LYS A 219 16.18 10.11 1.66
N ILE A 220 17.47 10.08 1.94
CA ILE A 220 18.23 8.84 2.06
C ILE A 220 18.02 8.27 3.45
N HIS A 221 17.51 7.02 3.50
CA HIS A 221 17.40 6.25 4.73
C HIS A 221 18.69 5.46 4.95
N ARG A 222 19.17 5.40 6.20
CA ARG A 222 20.37 4.66 6.58
C ARG A 222 20.03 3.49 7.49
N PHE A 223 20.64 2.34 7.26
CA PHE A 223 20.43 1.13 8.04
C PHE A 223 21.78 0.49 8.40
N ASP A 224 21.85 -0.06 9.62
CA ASP A 224 23.01 -0.76 10.14
C ASP A 224 23.15 -2.19 9.59
N ASP A 225 24.08 -2.97 10.14
CA ASP A 225 24.36 -4.36 9.78
C ASP A 225 23.23 -5.33 10.13
N ARG A 226 22.34 -4.94 11.04
CA ARG A 226 21.13 -5.68 11.41
C ARG A 226 19.91 -5.26 10.58
N GLY A 227 20.10 -4.31 9.67
CA GLY A 227 19.03 -3.71 8.89
C GLY A 227 18.13 -2.75 9.70
N LEU A 228 18.57 -2.31 10.87
CA LEU A 228 17.84 -1.33 11.67
C LEU A 228 18.20 0.09 11.23
N ARG A 229 17.19 0.96 11.23
CA ARG A 229 17.39 2.37 10.85
C ARG A 229 18.31 3.06 11.85
N VAL A 230 19.30 3.76 11.32
CA VAL A 230 20.18 4.69 12.07
C VAL A 230 19.73 6.13 11.84
N ALA A 231 20.02 6.99 12.80
CA ALA A 231 19.59 8.39 12.79
C ALA A 231 20.31 9.22 11.69
#